data_ac814eb8515f27d10e5c0c7bc028c28f
#
_entry.id   ac814eb8515f27d10e5c0c7bc028c28f
#
_cell.length_a   1.000
_cell.length_b   1.000
_cell.length_c   1.000
_cell.angle_alpha   90.00
_cell.angle_beta   90.00
_cell.angle_gamma   90.00
#
_symmetry.space_group_name_H-M   'P 1'
#
loop_
_entity.id
_entity.type
_entity.pdbx_description
1 polymer ?
#
loop_
_entity_poly.entity_id
_entity_poly.type
_entity_poly.pdbx_seq_one_letter_code
_entity_poly.pdbx_strand_id
1 'polypeptide(L)'
;MGALYCLAGLPGSGKTTFAESFLSEHPGMEYFSPDQYYEKINGDECDRRNTFEVWHAMFGDIHKAEVEGKDVLIDSDNITYAQRTQWLEWFPNFEAHHLMYFERPFELCLERVNSRRRTIPKEVMLAKLGAWDSPVDAPDRHRWDSVVCL
;
A
#
# COMPACT_ATOMS: atom_id res chain seq x y z
N MET A 1 13.19 -0.77 -17.78
CA MET A 1 13.03 -0.29 -16.42
C MET A 1 11.58 -0.46 -16.00
N GLY A 2 11.33 -0.72 -14.74
CA GLY A 2 9.98 -0.91 -14.22
C GLY A 2 9.40 0.35 -13.60
N ALA A 3 8.08 0.35 -13.43
CA ALA A 3 7.34 1.40 -12.73
C ALA A 3 6.87 0.91 -11.36
N LEU A 4 6.83 1.81 -10.38
CA LEU A 4 6.27 1.54 -9.06
C LEU A 4 4.90 2.18 -8.98
N TYR A 5 3.90 1.38 -8.62
CA TYR A 5 2.53 1.82 -8.35
C TYR A 5 2.27 1.66 -6.84
N CYS A 6 1.84 2.71 -6.20
CA CYS A 6 1.57 2.73 -4.76
C CYS A 6 0.08 2.99 -4.54
N LEU A 7 -0.56 2.13 -3.76
CA LEU A 7 -1.94 2.34 -3.32
C LEU A 7 -1.95 3.06 -1.98
N ALA A 8 -2.94 3.92 -1.77
CA ALA A 8 -3.14 4.62 -0.51
C ALA A 8 -4.63 4.72 -0.19
N GLY A 9 -4.98 4.56 1.08
CA GLY A 9 -6.36 4.64 1.54
C GLY A 9 -6.55 3.93 2.86
N LEU A 10 -7.64 4.22 3.54
CA LEU A 10 -7.99 3.54 4.79
C LEU A 10 -8.21 2.04 4.55
N PRO A 11 -8.00 1.19 5.57
CA PRO A 11 -8.46 -0.20 5.50
C PRO A 11 -9.94 -0.25 5.12
N GLY A 12 -10.31 -1.18 4.25
CA GLY A 12 -11.70 -1.30 3.78
C GLY A 12 -12.08 -0.32 2.67
N SER A 13 -11.15 0.47 2.14
CA SER A 13 -11.44 1.43 1.06
C SER A 13 -11.48 0.79 -0.34
N GLY A 14 -11.10 -0.48 -0.47
CA GLY A 14 -11.15 -1.21 -1.75
C GLY A 14 -9.80 -1.42 -2.41
N LYS A 15 -8.70 -1.15 -1.72
CA LYS A 15 -7.35 -1.28 -2.29
C LYS A 15 -7.05 -2.69 -2.79
N THR A 16 -7.30 -3.71 -1.96
CA THR A 16 -6.97 -5.10 -2.32
C THR A 16 -7.83 -5.60 -3.47
N THR A 17 -9.13 -5.27 -3.49
CA THR A 17 -10.02 -5.60 -4.61
C THR A 17 -9.55 -4.96 -5.91
N PHE A 18 -9.17 -3.69 -5.84
CA PHE A 18 -8.58 -3.00 -7.00
C PHE A 18 -7.27 -3.66 -7.45
N ALA A 19 -6.41 -4.02 -6.48
CA ALA A 19 -5.13 -4.67 -6.78
C ALA A 19 -5.32 -5.97 -7.57
N GLU A 20 -6.27 -6.80 -7.20
CA GLU A 20 -6.58 -8.04 -7.91
C GLU A 20 -6.92 -7.78 -9.37
N SER A 21 -7.80 -6.83 -9.63
CA SER A 21 -8.19 -6.44 -10.99
C SER A 21 -7.01 -5.84 -11.77
N PHE A 22 -6.28 -4.95 -11.13
CA PHE A 22 -5.13 -4.28 -11.75
C PHE A 22 -4.04 -5.27 -12.16
N LEU A 23 -3.73 -6.23 -11.30
CA LEU A 23 -2.75 -7.28 -11.58
C LEU A 23 -3.19 -8.20 -12.72
N SER A 24 -4.48 -8.49 -12.82
CA SER A 24 -5.01 -9.30 -13.93
C SER A 24 -4.81 -8.63 -15.28
N GLU A 25 -4.80 -7.32 -15.31
CA GLU A 25 -4.59 -6.52 -16.52
C GLU A 25 -3.12 -6.22 -16.80
N HIS A 26 -2.24 -6.49 -15.84
CA HIS A 26 -0.80 -6.22 -15.93
C HIS A 26 0.01 -7.48 -15.61
N PRO A 27 -0.01 -8.49 -16.52
CA PRO A 27 0.75 -9.72 -16.28
C PRO A 27 2.25 -9.43 -16.18
N GLY A 28 2.90 -10.07 -15.21
CA GLY A 28 4.32 -9.84 -14.92
C GLY A 28 4.59 -8.79 -13.86
N MET A 29 3.59 -8.03 -13.44
CA MET A 29 3.72 -7.10 -12.31
C MET A 29 3.84 -7.88 -11.00
N GLU A 30 4.77 -7.48 -10.14
CA GLU A 30 4.92 -8.07 -8.82
C GLU A 30 4.10 -7.30 -7.79
N TYR A 31 3.45 -8.04 -6.89
CA TYR A 31 2.57 -7.51 -5.86
C TYR A 31 3.21 -7.64 -4.49
N PHE A 32 3.21 -6.55 -3.74
CA PHE A 32 3.79 -6.49 -2.39
C PHE A 32 2.78 -5.90 -1.41
N SER A 33 2.47 -6.67 -0.39
CA SER A 33 1.57 -6.26 0.69
C SER A 33 2.16 -6.73 2.03
N PRO A 34 2.16 -5.89 3.07
CA PRO A 34 2.58 -6.33 4.39
C PRO A 34 1.84 -7.57 4.87
N ASP A 35 0.56 -7.68 4.58
CA ASP A 35 -0.27 -8.83 5.00
C ASP A 35 0.30 -10.15 4.46
N GLN A 36 0.75 -10.17 3.20
CA GLN A 36 1.38 -11.36 2.62
C GLN A 36 2.66 -11.74 3.37
N TYR A 37 3.46 -10.77 3.75
CA TYR A 37 4.71 -11.01 4.46
C TYR A 37 4.48 -11.44 5.90
N TYR A 38 3.45 -10.90 6.57
CA TYR A 38 3.05 -11.39 7.89
C TYR A 38 2.61 -12.85 7.82
N GLU A 39 1.83 -13.23 6.83
CA GLU A 39 1.42 -14.61 6.62
C GLU A 39 2.63 -15.51 6.31
N LYS A 40 3.51 -15.09 5.44
CA LYS A 40 4.69 -15.85 5.04
C LYS A 40 5.67 -16.10 6.19
N ILE A 41 5.91 -15.09 7.02
CA ILE A 41 6.88 -15.14 8.11
C ILE A 41 6.28 -15.75 9.38
N ASN A 42 5.06 -15.37 9.73
CA ASN A 42 4.40 -15.77 10.97
C ASN A 42 3.40 -16.92 10.79
N GLY A 43 3.07 -17.29 9.55
CA GLY A 43 2.07 -18.31 9.26
C GLY A 43 0.63 -17.83 9.30
N ASP A 44 0.39 -16.58 9.68
CA ASP A 44 -0.93 -15.97 9.82
C ASP A 44 -0.83 -14.46 9.62
N GLU A 45 -1.58 -13.89 8.69
CA GLU A 45 -1.60 -12.45 8.46
C GLU A 45 -2.08 -11.64 9.66
N CYS A 46 -2.87 -12.27 10.53
CA CYS A 46 -3.36 -11.64 11.76
C CYS A 46 -2.30 -11.56 12.86
N ASP A 47 -1.25 -12.35 12.76
CA ASP A 47 -0.12 -12.33 13.69
C ASP A 47 0.84 -11.21 13.30
N ARG A 48 0.83 -10.13 14.04
CA ARG A 48 1.58 -8.90 13.75
C ARG A 48 2.91 -8.80 14.47
N ARG A 49 3.44 -9.92 14.96
CA ARG A 49 4.80 -9.98 15.51
C ARG A 49 5.83 -9.93 14.40
N ASN A 50 7.09 -9.76 14.77
CA ASN A 50 8.23 -9.77 13.83
C ASN A 50 8.13 -8.67 12.76
N THR A 51 7.64 -7.50 13.14
CA THR A 51 7.43 -6.37 12.21
C THR A 51 8.70 -5.99 11.47
N PHE A 52 9.85 -5.95 12.15
CA PHE A 52 11.11 -5.61 11.51
C PHE A 52 11.48 -6.60 10.41
N GLU A 53 11.37 -7.90 10.70
CA GLU A 53 11.69 -8.96 9.73
C GLU A 53 10.74 -8.92 8.53
N VAL A 54 9.46 -8.64 8.78
CA VAL A 54 8.45 -8.52 7.72
C VAL A 54 8.80 -7.39 6.76
N TRP A 55 9.03 -6.20 7.26
CA TRP A 55 9.35 -5.04 6.42
C TRP A 55 10.70 -5.17 5.75
N HIS A 56 11.70 -5.72 6.45
CA HIS A 56 13.03 -5.96 5.89
C HIS A 56 12.98 -6.92 4.71
N ALA A 57 12.26 -8.04 4.84
CA ALA A 57 12.11 -9.01 3.77
C ALA A 57 11.37 -8.40 2.57
N MET A 58 10.29 -7.66 2.82
CA MET A 58 9.52 -7.02 1.75
C MET A 58 10.36 -5.98 1.00
N PHE A 59 11.10 -5.14 1.70
CA PHE A 59 11.96 -4.14 1.07
C PHE A 59 13.07 -4.77 0.23
N GLY A 60 13.64 -5.87 0.71
CA GLY A 60 14.65 -6.62 -0.05
C GLY A 60 14.10 -7.14 -1.37
N ASP A 61 12.89 -7.69 -1.35
CA ASP A 61 12.23 -8.20 -2.54
C ASP A 61 11.82 -7.09 -3.52
N ILE A 62 11.37 -5.94 -3.01
CA ILE A 62 11.06 -4.78 -3.83
C ILE A 62 12.32 -4.24 -4.51
N HIS A 63 13.42 -4.17 -3.76
CA HIS A 63 14.71 -3.73 -4.33
C HIS A 63 15.18 -4.67 -5.44
N LYS A 64 15.01 -5.97 -5.24
CA LYS A 64 15.32 -6.96 -6.28
C LYS A 64 14.49 -6.71 -7.54
N ALA A 65 13.19 -6.47 -7.38
CA ALA A 65 12.30 -6.15 -8.51
C ALA A 65 12.72 -4.86 -9.23
N GLU A 66 13.13 -3.84 -8.45
CA GLU A 66 13.65 -2.58 -8.99
C GLU A 66 14.89 -2.83 -9.88
N VAL A 67 15.84 -3.59 -9.36
CA VAL A 67 17.09 -3.92 -10.09
C VAL A 67 16.80 -4.76 -11.35
N GLU A 68 15.84 -5.68 -11.27
CA GLU A 68 15.45 -6.54 -12.39
C GLU A 68 14.58 -5.81 -13.43
N GLY A 69 14.20 -4.55 -13.19
CA GLY A 69 13.39 -3.76 -14.12
C GLY A 69 11.93 -4.17 -14.19
N LYS A 70 11.41 -4.76 -13.13
CA LYS A 70 10.00 -5.21 -13.07
C LYS A 70 9.07 -4.10 -12.59
N ASP A 71 7.83 -4.14 -13.05
CA ASP A 71 6.76 -3.30 -12.50
C ASP A 71 6.32 -3.87 -11.15
N VAL A 72 6.06 -2.99 -10.20
CA VAL A 72 5.61 -3.39 -8.87
C VAL A 72 4.36 -2.63 -8.45
N LEU A 73 3.51 -3.30 -7.66
CA LEU A 73 2.35 -2.72 -7.01
C LEU A 73 2.49 -2.88 -5.51
N ILE A 74 2.48 -1.77 -4.78
CA ILE A 74 2.54 -1.73 -3.32
C ILE A 74 1.13 -1.53 -2.77
N ASP A 75 0.65 -2.52 -2.03
CA ASP A 75 -0.67 -2.49 -1.39
C ASP A 75 -0.49 -2.36 0.12
N SER A 76 -0.46 -1.13 0.60
CA SER A 76 -0.42 -0.77 2.01
C SER A 76 -1.29 0.46 2.22
N ASP A 77 -1.58 0.81 3.46
CA ASP A 77 -2.50 1.92 3.75
C ASP A 77 -1.93 3.28 3.31
N ASN A 78 -0.65 3.51 3.52
CA ASN A 78 0.04 4.73 3.09
C ASN A 78 -0.71 6.01 3.51
N ILE A 79 -1.06 6.06 4.78
CA ILE A 79 -1.97 7.07 5.37
C ILE A 79 -1.37 8.47 5.30
N THR A 80 -0.11 8.61 5.67
CA THR A 80 0.57 9.90 5.74
C THR A 80 1.46 10.11 4.52
N TYR A 81 1.71 11.38 4.21
CA TYR A 81 2.67 11.69 3.15
C TYR A 81 4.07 11.14 3.48
N ALA A 82 4.45 11.09 4.76
CA ALA A 82 5.73 10.54 5.17
C ALA A 82 5.85 9.04 4.85
N GLN A 83 4.78 8.27 5.06
CA GLN A 83 4.73 6.86 4.66
C GLN A 83 4.84 6.70 3.15
N ARG A 84 4.18 7.55 2.38
CA ARG A 84 4.21 7.48 0.92
C ARG A 84 5.58 7.87 0.36
N THR A 85 6.20 8.91 0.90
CA THR A 85 7.49 9.38 0.38
C THR A 85 8.63 8.39 0.62
N GLN A 86 8.51 7.48 1.58
CA GLN A 86 9.49 6.41 1.79
C GLN A 86 9.69 5.58 0.51
N TRP A 87 8.62 5.29 -0.22
CA TRP A 87 8.71 4.51 -1.45
C TRP A 87 9.52 5.23 -2.52
N LEU A 88 9.40 6.56 -2.59
CA LEU A 88 10.16 7.38 -3.51
C LEU A 88 11.65 7.46 -3.12
N GLU A 89 11.92 7.57 -1.82
CA GLU A 89 13.28 7.75 -1.30
C GLU A 89 14.07 6.46 -1.29
N TRP A 90 13.43 5.34 -0.96
CA TRP A 90 14.10 4.05 -0.86
C TRP A 90 14.20 3.31 -2.19
N PHE A 91 13.32 3.61 -3.13
CA PHE A 91 13.28 2.97 -4.45
C PHE A 91 13.28 4.02 -5.57
N PRO A 92 14.34 4.83 -5.67
CA PRO A 92 14.38 5.94 -6.62
C PRO A 92 14.63 5.51 -8.06
N ASN A 93 15.04 4.27 -8.30
CA ASN A 93 15.49 3.82 -9.61
C ASN A 93 14.38 3.21 -10.48
N PHE A 94 13.16 3.21 -10.01
CA PHE A 94 12.02 2.93 -10.90
C PHE A 94 11.91 4.03 -11.94
N GLU A 95 11.53 3.66 -13.15
CA GLU A 95 11.35 4.59 -14.27
C GLU A 95 10.28 5.64 -13.97
N ALA A 96 9.22 5.23 -13.29
CA ALA A 96 8.12 6.10 -12.89
C ALA A 96 7.55 5.65 -11.54
N HIS A 97 6.99 6.61 -10.82
CA HIS A 97 6.33 6.39 -9.53
C HIS A 97 4.91 6.94 -9.62
N HIS A 98 3.93 6.05 -9.47
CA HIS A 98 2.51 6.40 -9.57
C HIS A 98 1.79 6.18 -8.26
N LEU A 99 0.97 7.15 -7.85
CA LEU A 99 0.13 7.04 -6.66
C LEU A 99 -1.33 6.92 -7.08
N MET A 100 -2.00 5.89 -6.58
CA MET A 100 -3.43 5.68 -6.75
C MET A 100 -4.06 5.62 -5.37
N TYR A 101 -5.01 6.50 -5.10
CA TYR A 101 -5.57 6.60 -3.76
C TYR A 101 -7.09 6.47 -3.74
N PHE A 102 -7.59 6.05 -2.58
CA PHE A 102 -9.00 5.80 -2.33
C PHE A 102 -9.50 6.70 -1.21
N GLU A 103 -10.48 7.53 -1.48
CA GLU A 103 -11.22 8.25 -0.46
C GLU A 103 -12.66 7.75 -0.48
N ARG A 104 -13.03 6.98 0.56
CA ARG A 104 -14.35 6.40 0.75
C ARG A 104 -14.91 6.83 2.09
N PRO A 105 -16.25 6.90 2.23
CA PRO A 105 -16.86 7.22 3.52
C PRO A 105 -16.34 6.31 4.62
N PHE A 106 -15.99 6.92 5.75
CA PHE A 106 -15.43 6.19 6.90
C PHE A 106 -16.31 5.03 7.33
N GLU A 107 -17.62 5.26 7.39
CA GLU A 107 -18.60 4.23 7.82
C GLU A 107 -18.56 3.01 6.92
N LEU A 108 -18.41 3.21 5.63
CA LEU A 108 -18.28 2.11 4.66
C LEU A 108 -16.98 1.33 4.90
N CYS A 109 -15.88 2.02 5.11
CA CYS A 109 -14.59 1.39 5.40
C CYS A 109 -14.67 0.57 6.70
N LEU A 110 -15.26 1.13 7.73
CA LEU A 110 -15.44 0.46 9.03
C LEU A 110 -16.29 -0.80 8.90
N GLU A 111 -17.41 -0.73 8.17
CA GLU A 111 -18.27 -1.88 7.92
C GLU A 111 -17.53 -2.99 7.19
N ARG A 112 -16.80 -2.65 6.14
CA ARG A 112 -16.02 -3.63 5.36
C ARG A 112 -14.93 -4.30 6.19
N VAL A 113 -14.23 -3.54 7.02
CA VAL A 113 -13.19 -4.08 7.92
C VAL A 113 -13.80 -5.05 8.91
N ASN A 114 -14.95 -4.72 9.50
CA ASN A 114 -15.61 -5.55 10.52
C ASN A 114 -16.22 -6.83 9.93
N SER A 115 -16.42 -6.89 8.62
CA SER A 115 -16.99 -8.08 7.96
C SER A 115 -15.91 -9.08 7.48
N ARG A 116 -14.63 -8.74 7.60
CA ARG A 116 -13.53 -9.63 7.20
C ARG A 116 -12.89 -10.32 8.39
N ARG A 117 -12.07 -11.37 8.11
CA ARG A 117 -11.41 -12.17 9.15
C ARG A 117 -10.54 -11.32 10.08
N ARG A 118 -9.69 -10.45 9.53
CA ARG A 118 -8.86 -9.53 10.32
C ARG A 118 -9.60 -8.21 10.50
N THR A 119 -10.23 -8.08 11.65
CA THR A 119 -10.92 -6.83 12.03
C THR A 119 -9.92 -5.82 12.60
N ILE A 120 -10.31 -4.54 12.56
CA ILE A 120 -9.52 -3.46 13.14
C ILE A 120 -10.43 -2.70 14.11
N PRO A 121 -10.01 -2.45 15.36
CA PRO A 121 -10.83 -1.69 16.30
C PRO A 121 -11.18 -0.31 15.77
N LYS A 122 -12.39 0.17 16.11
CA LYS A 122 -12.87 1.47 15.64
C LYS A 122 -11.93 2.61 16.03
N GLU A 123 -11.33 2.57 17.22
CA GLU A 123 -10.37 3.57 17.69
C GLU A 123 -9.14 3.66 16.78
N VAL A 124 -8.66 2.52 16.30
CA VAL A 124 -7.54 2.46 15.36
C VAL A 124 -7.94 3.03 14.02
N MET A 125 -9.14 2.70 13.53
CA MET A 125 -9.67 3.26 12.28
C MET A 125 -9.83 4.78 12.36
N LEU A 126 -10.33 5.30 13.50
CA LEU A 126 -10.46 6.74 13.72
C LEU A 126 -9.10 7.44 13.76
N ALA A 127 -8.10 6.81 14.37
CA ALA A 127 -6.74 7.34 14.40
C ALA A 127 -6.15 7.42 12.98
N LYS A 128 -6.38 6.40 12.15
CA LYS A 128 -5.95 6.40 10.74
C LYS A 128 -6.66 7.49 9.95
N LEU A 129 -7.96 7.67 10.16
CA LEU A 129 -8.72 8.75 9.52
C LEU A 129 -8.18 10.12 9.90
N GLY A 130 -7.89 10.34 11.19
CA GLY A 130 -7.32 11.60 11.68
C GLY A 130 -5.91 11.87 11.16
N ALA A 131 -5.16 10.82 10.85
CA ALA A 131 -3.80 10.93 10.30
C ALA A 131 -3.78 10.99 8.77
N TRP A 132 -4.89 10.76 8.10
CA TRP A 132 -4.96 10.72 6.64
C TRP A 132 -4.55 12.06 6.03
N ASP A 133 -3.47 12.03 5.28
CA ASP A 133 -3.02 13.17 4.48
C ASP A 133 -3.52 12.97 3.04
N SER A 134 -4.60 13.66 2.70
CA SER A 134 -5.15 13.54 1.34
C SER A 134 -4.07 13.90 0.29
N PRO A 135 -3.85 13.03 -0.70
CA PRO A 135 -2.87 13.32 -1.75
C PRO A 135 -3.19 14.59 -2.56
N VAL A 136 -4.42 15.08 -2.49
CA VAL A 136 -4.81 16.32 -3.19
C VAL A 136 -4.01 17.51 -2.70
N ASP A 137 -3.82 17.63 -1.38
CA ASP A 137 -3.17 18.77 -0.74
C ASP A 137 -1.84 18.44 -0.08
N ALA A 138 -1.44 17.17 -0.09
CA ALA A 138 -0.24 16.73 0.60
C ALA A 138 1.05 17.20 -0.11
N PRO A 139 2.13 17.45 0.66
CA PRO A 139 3.41 17.88 0.09
C PRO A 139 4.01 16.90 -0.92
N ASP A 140 3.66 15.62 -0.84
CA ASP A 140 4.21 14.60 -1.75
C ASP A 140 3.57 14.61 -3.13
N ARG A 141 2.46 15.34 -3.34
CA ARG A 141 1.72 15.30 -4.60
C ARG A 141 2.62 15.54 -5.84
N HIS A 142 3.53 16.50 -5.75
CA HIS A 142 4.39 16.86 -6.88
C HIS A 142 5.60 15.95 -7.06
N ARG A 143 5.80 14.99 -6.16
CA ARG A 143 6.90 14.04 -6.25
C ARG A 143 6.53 12.78 -7.02
N TRP A 144 5.25 12.55 -7.25
CA TRP A 144 4.74 11.41 -8.02
C TRP A 144 4.58 11.80 -9.48
N ASP A 145 4.89 10.88 -10.39
CA ASP A 145 4.69 11.09 -11.82
C ASP A 145 3.21 11.17 -12.18
N SER A 146 2.37 10.46 -11.43
CA SER A 146 0.92 10.63 -11.50
C SER A 146 0.27 10.40 -10.14
N VAL A 147 -0.84 11.08 -9.90
CA VAL A 147 -1.68 10.91 -8.71
C VAL A 147 -3.12 10.78 -9.19
N VAL A 148 -3.72 9.62 -8.95
CA VAL A 148 -5.08 9.29 -9.43
C VAL A 148 -5.97 8.91 -8.25
N CYS A 149 -7.16 9.51 -8.20
CA CYS A 149 -8.22 9.13 -7.27
C CYS A 149 -9.08 8.02 -7.89
N LEU A 150 -9.24 6.92 -7.17
CA LEU A 150 -10.02 5.78 -7.63
C LEU A 150 -11.36 5.63 -6.90
#